data_c357ed2095a044de9bf95b08ec20b55a
#
_entry.id   c357ed2095a044de9bf95b08ec20b55a
#
_cell.length_a   1.000
_cell.length_b   1.000
_cell.length_c   1.000
_cell.angle_alpha   90.00
_cell.angle_beta   90.00
_cell.angle_gamma   90.00
#
_symmetry.space_group_name_H-M   'P 1'
#
loop_
_entity.id
_entity.type
_entity.pdbx_description
1 polymer ?
#
loop_
_entity_poly.entity_id
_entity_poly.type
_entity_poly.pdbx_seq_one_letter_code
_entity_poly.pdbx_strand_id
1 'polypeptide(L)'
;MKGEKIVKQWKFSSKVIWLALYILLFIFVLLHFILSFFGLSFTPLLWNKWLFLLAAVIFCHLWFLFLKNREFRWFHLVWAILSVFPALFAWFFVFFNFSIVGSENSVPINMDYVTNDSEIILRKGFLLGEYDEHHDLVNPYIMKTKVNRVRYID
;
A
#
# COMPACT_ATOMS: atom_id res chain seq x y z
N MET A 1 -2.84 35.85 44.49
CA MET A 1 -3.33 34.54 44.04
C MET A 1 -3.00 34.39 42.56
N LYS A 2 -1.92 33.70 42.24
CA LYS A 2 -1.54 33.42 40.84
C LYS A 2 -2.26 32.13 40.40
N GLY A 3 -3.18 32.26 39.44
CA GLY A 3 -3.84 31.12 38.84
C GLY A 3 -2.85 30.37 37.97
N GLU A 4 -2.37 29.24 38.43
CA GLU A 4 -1.65 28.27 37.61
C GLU A 4 -2.61 27.71 36.57
N LYS A 5 -2.46 28.16 35.32
CA LYS A 5 -3.06 27.49 34.16
C LYS A 5 -2.41 26.13 34.04
N ILE A 6 -3.10 25.08 34.48
CA ILE A 6 -2.72 23.69 34.24
C ILE A 6 -2.91 23.46 32.74
N VAL A 7 -1.83 23.65 31.98
CA VAL A 7 -1.77 23.23 30.60
C VAL A 7 -1.68 21.70 30.64
N LYS A 8 -2.81 21.05 30.44
CA LYS A 8 -2.94 19.61 30.32
C LYS A 8 -2.20 19.20 29.03
N GLN A 9 -0.89 18.97 29.13
CA GLN A 9 -0.09 18.43 28.03
C GLN A 9 -0.60 17.02 27.75
N TRP A 10 -1.32 16.88 26.63
CA TRP A 10 -1.69 15.59 26.08
C TRP A 10 -0.41 14.90 25.62
N LYS A 11 0.24 14.16 26.52
CA LYS A 11 1.32 13.23 26.16
C LYS A 11 0.69 12.07 25.37
N PHE A 12 0.49 12.28 24.08
CA PHE A 12 0.17 11.18 23.20
C PHE A 12 1.31 10.15 23.29
N SER A 13 1.00 8.98 23.83
CA SER A 13 1.98 7.89 23.85
C SER A 13 2.37 7.56 22.41
N SER A 14 3.66 7.50 22.11
CA SER A 14 4.16 7.11 20.79
C SER A 14 3.53 5.81 20.27
N LYS A 15 3.15 4.89 21.17
CA LYS A 15 2.44 3.66 20.82
C LYS A 15 1.07 3.93 20.18
N VAL A 16 0.33 4.94 20.67
CA VAL A 16 -0.99 5.31 20.14
C VAL A 16 -0.84 5.89 18.73
N ILE A 17 0.20 6.68 18.48
CA ILE A 17 0.46 7.25 17.15
C ILE A 17 0.73 6.14 16.13
N TRP A 18 1.63 5.19 16.46
CA TRP A 18 1.93 4.08 15.57
C TRP A 18 0.72 3.18 15.32
N LEU A 19 -0.04 2.89 16.38
CA LEU A 19 -1.28 2.12 16.26
C LEU A 19 -2.28 2.83 15.32
N ALA A 20 -2.47 4.13 15.47
CA ALA A 20 -3.38 4.91 14.62
C ALA A 20 -2.94 4.89 13.14
N LEU A 21 -1.63 4.98 12.86
CA LEU A 21 -1.10 4.87 11.50
C LEU A 21 -1.38 3.50 10.88
N TYR A 22 -1.15 2.41 11.62
CA TYR A 22 -1.44 1.06 11.12
C TYR A 22 -2.94 0.82 10.93
N ILE A 23 -3.78 1.35 11.81
CA ILE A 23 -5.25 1.29 11.65
C ILE A 23 -5.66 2.03 10.37
N LEU A 24 -5.09 3.21 10.10
CA LEU A 24 -5.37 3.96 8.87
C LEU A 24 -5.00 3.17 7.62
N LEU A 25 -3.82 2.54 7.61
CA LEU A 25 -3.37 1.68 6.51
C LEU A 25 -4.28 0.46 6.33
N PHE A 26 -4.76 -0.13 7.42
CA PHE A 26 -5.69 -1.24 7.38
C PHE A 26 -7.07 -0.83 6.86
N ILE A 27 -7.57 0.34 7.25
CA ILE A 27 -8.84 0.88 6.74
C ILE A 27 -8.81 1.02 5.22
N PHE A 28 -7.68 1.42 4.64
CA PHE A 28 -7.54 1.50 3.19
C PHE A 28 -7.79 0.15 2.51
N VAL A 29 -7.19 -0.93 3.03
CA VAL A 29 -7.40 -2.29 2.50
C VAL A 29 -8.85 -2.72 2.69
N LEU A 30 -9.46 -2.41 3.84
CA LEU A 30 -10.86 -2.71 4.10
C LEU A 30 -11.79 -1.98 3.11
N LEU A 31 -11.51 -0.71 2.82
CA LEU A 31 -12.26 0.07 1.82
C LEU A 31 -12.14 -0.55 0.43
N HIS A 32 -10.96 -1.07 0.06
CA HIS A 32 -10.81 -1.79 -1.20
C HIS A 32 -11.72 -3.03 -1.27
N PHE A 33 -11.77 -3.83 -0.19
CA PHE A 33 -12.68 -4.97 -0.12
C PHE A 33 -14.15 -4.54 -0.27
N ILE A 34 -14.56 -3.47 0.39
CA ILE A 34 -15.92 -2.94 0.26
C ILE A 34 -16.19 -2.51 -1.19
N LEU A 35 -15.26 -1.78 -1.83
CA LEU A 35 -15.39 -1.36 -3.23
C LEU A 35 -15.51 -2.56 -4.18
N SER A 36 -14.79 -3.66 -3.91
CA SER A 36 -14.82 -4.84 -4.77
C SER A 36 -16.21 -5.50 -4.82
N PHE A 37 -17.00 -5.42 -3.75
CA PHE A 37 -18.40 -5.88 -3.77
C PHE A 37 -19.29 -5.08 -4.73
N PHE A 38 -18.91 -3.85 -5.02
CA PHE A 38 -19.63 -2.98 -5.98
C PHE A 38 -19.02 -3.02 -7.38
N GLY A 39 -18.09 -3.95 -7.65
CA GLY A 39 -17.39 -4.02 -8.92
C GLY A 39 -16.44 -2.84 -9.16
N LEU A 40 -15.92 -2.24 -8.10
CA LEU A 40 -14.98 -1.12 -8.13
C LEU A 40 -13.63 -1.53 -7.55
N SER A 41 -12.57 -0.88 -7.99
CA SER A 41 -11.21 -1.06 -7.46
C SER A 41 -10.49 0.28 -7.40
N PHE A 42 -9.50 0.36 -6.52
CA PHE A 42 -8.54 1.46 -6.57
C PHE A 42 -7.64 1.33 -7.80
N THR A 43 -7.26 2.46 -8.38
CA THR A 43 -6.32 2.51 -9.51
C THR A 43 -4.89 2.17 -9.05
N PRO A 44 -3.99 1.75 -9.98
CA PRO A 44 -2.57 1.51 -9.68
C PRO A 44 -1.89 2.70 -9.01
N LEU A 45 -2.26 3.91 -9.42
CA LEU A 45 -1.74 5.15 -8.84
C LEU A 45 -1.95 5.20 -7.32
N LEU A 46 -3.18 4.87 -6.87
CA LEU A 46 -3.51 4.91 -5.45
C LEU A 46 -2.87 3.77 -4.68
N TRP A 47 -2.81 2.56 -5.28
CA TRP A 47 -2.14 1.41 -4.70
C TRP A 47 -0.63 1.64 -4.52
N ASN A 48 0.03 2.21 -5.52
CA ASN A 48 1.46 2.51 -5.45
C ASN A 48 1.76 3.56 -4.37
N LYS A 49 0.91 4.59 -4.24
CA LYS A 49 1.02 5.56 -3.15
C LYS A 49 0.83 4.93 -1.77
N TRP A 50 -0.14 4.02 -1.65
CA TRP A 50 -0.37 3.29 -0.40
C TRP A 50 0.80 2.39 -0.03
N LEU A 51 1.38 1.65 -0.99
CA LEU A 51 2.56 0.82 -0.76
C LEU A 51 3.76 1.66 -0.29
N PHE A 52 3.98 2.80 -0.95
CA PHE A 52 5.03 3.72 -0.54
C PHE A 52 4.81 4.23 0.90
N LEU A 53 3.58 4.60 1.23
CA LEU A 53 3.21 5.05 2.58
C LEU A 53 3.40 3.92 3.61
N LEU A 54 2.99 2.70 3.30
CA LEU A 54 3.19 1.52 4.14
C LEU A 54 4.68 1.29 4.41
N ALA A 55 5.51 1.30 3.38
CA ALA A 55 6.95 1.14 3.50
C ALA A 55 7.57 2.25 4.35
N ALA A 56 7.16 3.51 4.14
CA ALA A 56 7.63 4.65 4.91
C ALA A 56 7.24 4.54 6.41
N VAL A 57 6.00 4.14 6.71
CA VAL A 57 5.53 3.95 8.10
C VAL A 57 6.32 2.84 8.78
N ILE A 58 6.53 1.70 8.12
CA ILE A 58 7.33 0.60 8.67
C ILE A 58 8.77 1.05 8.92
N PHE A 59 9.40 1.70 7.94
CA PHE A 59 10.77 2.20 8.07
C PHE A 59 10.91 3.20 9.22
N CYS A 60 10.03 4.21 9.30
CA CYS A 60 10.06 5.20 10.37
C CYS A 60 9.80 4.57 11.75
N HIS A 61 8.91 3.57 11.83
CA HIS A 61 8.63 2.86 13.07
C HIS A 61 9.85 2.06 13.55
N LEU A 62 10.50 1.32 12.67
CA LEU A 62 11.72 0.56 12.97
C LEU A 62 12.83 1.50 13.42
N TRP A 63 13.03 2.62 12.71
CA TRP A 63 14.00 3.64 13.06
C TRP A 63 13.71 4.28 14.42
N PHE A 64 12.44 4.57 14.70
CA PHE A 64 12.00 5.08 16.00
C PHE A 64 12.30 4.10 17.14
N LEU A 65 12.02 2.81 16.94
CA LEU A 65 12.34 1.77 17.93
C LEU A 65 13.85 1.66 18.17
N PHE A 66 14.63 1.76 17.11
CA PHE A 66 16.10 1.76 17.18
C PHE A 66 16.63 2.94 18.01
N LEU A 67 16.15 4.16 17.74
CA LEU A 67 16.58 5.36 18.45
C LEU A 67 16.11 5.40 19.91
N LYS A 68 14.97 4.80 20.21
CA LYS A 68 14.42 4.77 21.58
C LYS A 68 15.20 3.84 22.50
N ASN A 69 15.72 2.75 21.98
CA ASN A 69 16.51 1.79 22.75
C ASN A 69 17.97 2.25 22.82
N ARG A 70 18.30 3.12 23.79
CA ARG A 70 19.66 3.64 24.00
C ARG A 70 20.69 2.59 24.41
N GLU A 71 20.26 1.44 24.91
CA GLU A 71 21.14 0.29 25.16
C GLU A 71 21.30 -0.49 23.85
N PHE A 72 22.26 -0.05 23.04
CA PHE A 72 22.66 -0.71 21.81
C PHE A 72 23.26 -2.07 22.14
N ARG A 73 22.48 -3.10 22.12
CA ARG A 73 22.95 -4.48 22.10
C ARG A 73 22.89 -4.97 20.64
N TRP A 74 23.94 -5.62 20.20
CA TRP A 74 24.03 -6.28 18.88
C TRP A 74 22.77 -7.08 18.53
N PHE A 75 22.11 -7.60 19.53
CA PHE A 75 20.85 -8.31 19.41
C PHE A 75 19.72 -7.47 18.78
N HIS A 76 19.65 -6.17 19.05
CA HIS A 76 18.63 -5.29 18.45
C HIS A 76 18.92 -5.00 16.97
N LEU A 77 20.20 -4.96 16.59
CA LEU A 77 20.59 -4.82 15.18
C LEU A 77 20.25 -6.08 14.40
N VAL A 78 20.49 -7.26 14.96
CA VAL A 78 20.09 -8.54 14.36
C VAL A 78 18.56 -8.60 14.21
N TRP A 79 17.78 -8.19 15.21
CA TRP A 79 16.32 -8.14 15.11
C TRP A 79 15.82 -7.09 14.12
N ALA A 80 16.47 -5.92 14.02
CA ALA A 80 16.14 -4.92 13.02
C ALA A 80 16.39 -5.46 11.59
N ILE A 81 17.52 -6.10 11.36
CA ILE A 81 17.84 -6.74 10.08
C ILE A 81 16.86 -7.89 9.81
N LEU A 82 16.59 -8.76 10.78
CA LEU A 82 15.61 -9.84 10.65
C LEU A 82 14.18 -9.35 10.36
N SER A 83 13.78 -8.18 10.85
CA SER A 83 12.46 -7.61 10.58
C SER A 83 12.36 -6.94 9.20
N VAL A 84 13.48 -6.49 8.65
CA VAL A 84 13.53 -5.98 7.26
C VAL A 84 13.32 -7.12 6.24
N PHE A 85 13.85 -8.32 6.52
CA PHE A 85 13.70 -9.47 5.63
C PHE A 85 12.24 -9.86 5.39
N PRO A 86 11.36 -10.04 6.40
CA PRO A 86 9.94 -10.33 6.17
C PRO A 86 9.23 -9.20 5.43
N ALA A 87 9.59 -7.92 5.69
CA ALA A 87 9.01 -6.79 4.99
C ALA A 87 9.40 -6.77 3.51
N LEU A 88 10.67 -7.02 3.20
CA LEU A 88 11.17 -7.17 1.83
C LEU A 88 10.57 -8.41 1.16
N PHE A 89 10.45 -9.54 1.88
CA PHE A 89 9.84 -10.76 1.38
C PHE A 89 8.36 -10.58 1.11
N ALA A 90 7.61 -9.92 2.01
CA ALA A 90 6.21 -9.59 1.80
C ALA A 90 6.05 -8.64 0.60
N TRP A 91 6.92 -7.64 0.47
CA TRP A 91 6.94 -6.74 -0.67
C TRP A 91 7.26 -7.48 -1.97
N PHE A 92 8.28 -8.35 -1.97
CA PHE A 92 8.64 -9.20 -3.11
C PHE A 92 7.52 -10.18 -3.47
N PHE A 93 6.87 -10.80 -2.47
CA PHE A 93 5.75 -11.70 -2.65
C PHE A 93 4.53 -10.99 -3.23
N VAL A 94 4.22 -9.80 -2.76
CA VAL A 94 3.17 -8.93 -3.32
C VAL A 94 3.52 -8.57 -4.76
N PHE A 95 4.74 -8.12 -5.02
CA PHE A 95 5.22 -7.78 -6.36
C PHE A 95 5.13 -8.95 -7.32
N PHE A 96 5.60 -10.14 -6.92
CA PHE A 96 5.63 -11.34 -7.78
C PHE A 96 4.25 -11.95 -8.01
N ASN A 97 3.44 -12.11 -6.97
CA ASN A 97 2.12 -12.72 -7.11
C ASN A 97 1.15 -11.86 -7.93
N PHE A 98 1.26 -10.55 -7.84
CA PHE A 98 0.37 -9.66 -8.60
C PHE A 98 0.86 -9.37 -10.02
N SER A 99 2.14 -9.56 -10.32
CA SER A 99 2.68 -9.41 -11.67
C SER A 99 2.53 -10.67 -12.53
N ILE A 100 2.55 -11.86 -11.92
CA ILE A 100 2.55 -13.15 -12.65
C ILE A 100 1.15 -13.73 -12.79
N VAL A 101 0.29 -13.53 -11.80
CA VAL A 101 -1.06 -14.10 -11.84
C VAL A 101 -2.01 -13.06 -12.44
N GLY A 102 -2.17 -13.11 -13.75
CA GLY A 102 -3.25 -12.41 -14.46
C GLY A 102 -4.62 -12.97 -14.08
N SER A 103 -4.98 -12.97 -12.80
CA SER A 103 -6.33 -13.28 -12.37
C SER A 103 -7.22 -12.07 -12.60
N GLU A 104 -8.44 -12.29 -13.07
CA GLU A 104 -9.46 -11.25 -13.31
C GLU A 104 -9.71 -10.37 -12.07
N ASN A 105 -9.30 -10.83 -10.89
CA ASN A 105 -9.47 -10.15 -9.60
C ASN A 105 -8.16 -9.64 -8.99
N SER A 106 -7.07 -9.54 -9.77
CA SER A 106 -5.79 -9.06 -9.24
C SER A 106 -5.87 -7.59 -8.84
N VAL A 107 -5.34 -7.27 -7.67
CA VAL A 107 -5.16 -5.89 -7.23
C VAL A 107 -4.13 -5.21 -8.15
N PRO A 108 -4.44 -4.06 -8.76
CA PRO A 108 -3.58 -3.41 -9.74
C PRO A 108 -2.40 -2.68 -9.10
N ILE A 109 -1.56 -3.42 -8.38
CA ILE A 109 -0.33 -2.89 -7.77
C ILE A 109 0.81 -3.04 -8.77
N ASN A 110 1.64 -1.99 -8.91
CA ASN A 110 2.84 -1.98 -9.77
C ASN A 110 2.58 -2.39 -11.22
N MET A 111 1.38 -2.18 -11.71
CA MET A 111 1.05 -2.39 -13.12
C MET A 111 1.45 -1.17 -13.94
N ASP A 112 1.96 -1.39 -15.13
CA ASP A 112 2.08 -0.35 -16.13
C ASP A 112 0.69 0.06 -16.58
N TYR A 113 0.43 1.36 -16.63
CA TYR A 113 -0.87 1.88 -17.00
C TYR A 113 -0.80 3.21 -17.74
N VAL A 114 -1.77 3.43 -18.60
CA VAL A 114 -2.01 4.71 -19.26
C VAL A 114 -3.41 5.17 -18.92
N THR A 115 -3.55 6.42 -18.53
CA THR A 115 -4.83 7.01 -18.15
C THR A 115 -5.26 8.01 -19.21
N ASN A 116 -6.47 7.85 -19.73
CA ASN A 116 -7.20 8.84 -20.49
C ASN A 116 -8.33 9.43 -19.63
N ASP A 117 -9.04 10.45 -20.10
CA ASP A 117 -10.09 11.15 -19.33
C ASP A 117 -11.18 10.23 -18.76
N SER A 118 -11.49 9.13 -19.43
CA SER A 118 -12.56 8.21 -19.06
C SER A 118 -12.14 6.75 -18.87
N GLU A 119 -10.93 6.40 -19.28
CA GLU A 119 -10.44 5.02 -19.27
C GLU A 119 -9.06 4.92 -18.66
N ILE A 120 -8.78 3.79 -18.02
CA ILE A 120 -7.46 3.35 -17.65
C ILE A 120 -7.13 2.06 -18.39
N ILE A 121 -5.94 2.02 -18.97
CA ILE A 121 -5.41 0.86 -19.71
C ILE A 121 -4.36 0.23 -18.82
N LEU A 122 -4.58 -1.01 -18.40
CA LEU A 122 -3.65 -1.79 -17.59
C LEU A 122 -2.92 -2.78 -18.48
N ARG A 123 -1.59 -2.70 -18.50
CA ARG A 123 -0.76 -3.69 -19.19
C ARG A 123 -0.55 -4.90 -18.30
N LYS A 124 -0.93 -6.06 -18.79
CA LYS A 124 -0.81 -7.34 -18.12
C LYS A 124 -0.04 -8.36 -19.00
N GLY A 125 0.49 -9.38 -18.35
CA GLY A 125 1.27 -10.44 -19.00
C GLY A 125 2.76 -10.27 -18.75
N PHE A 126 3.53 -11.38 -18.91
CA PHE A 126 4.97 -11.35 -18.67
C PHE A 126 5.74 -12.30 -19.60
N LEU A 127 5.37 -13.57 -19.73
CA LEU A 127 6.12 -14.58 -20.48
C LEU A 127 5.38 -15.19 -21.67
N LEU A 128 4.05 -15.12 -21.67
CA LEU A 128 3.19 -15.79 -22.66
C LEU A 128 2.47 -14.81 -23.59
N GLY A 129 2.83 -13.57 -23.55
CA GLY A 129 2.23 -12.47 -24.30
C GLY A 129 1.75 -11.36 -23.39
N GLU A 130 1.92 -10.13 -23.85
CA GLU A 130 1.40 -8.94 -23.17
C GLU A 130 0.05 -8.58 -23.76
N TYR A 131 -0.83 -8.09 -22.90
CA TYR A 131 -2.12 -7.57 -23.32
C TYR A 131 -2.55 -6.37 -22.50
N ASP A 132 -3.31 -5.49 -23.12
CA ASP A 132 -3.85 -4.30 -22.52
C ASP A 132 -5.33 -4.53 -22.15
N GLU A 133 -5.68 -4.35 -20.88
CA GLU A 133 -7.06 -4.33 -20.40
C GLU A 133 -7.55 -2.91 -20.24
N HIS A 134 -8.69 -2.61 -20.81
CA HIS A 134 -9.35 -1.31 -20.73
C HIS A 134 -10.45 -1.35 -19.68
N HIS A 135 -10.36 -0.45 -18.70
CA HIS A 135 -11.35 -0.29 -17.63
C HIS A 135 -11.89 1.15 -17.60
N ASP A 136 -13.17 1.31 -17.32
CA ASP A 136 -13.75 2.64 -17.09
C ASP A 136 -13.21 3.25 -15.79
N LEU A 137 -12.88 4.52 -15.83
CA LEU A 137 -12.60 5.33 -14.65
C LEU A 137 -13.90 5.93 -14.10
N VAL A 138 -14.10 5.81 -12.79
CA VAL A 138 -15.11 6.57 -12.06
C VAL A 138 -14.53 7.94 -11.67
N ASN A 139 -13.27 7.94 -11.28
CA ASN A 139 -12.46 9.12 -11.00
C ASN A 139 -10.95 8.72 -11.06
N PRO A 140 -9.99 9.64 -10.94
CA PRO A 140 -8.55 9.31 -11.02
C PRO A 140 -8.04 8.25 -10.04
N TYR A 141 -8.82 7.91 -9.02
CA TYR A 141 -8.43 6.98 -7.95
C TYR A 141 -9.24 5.68 -7.94
N ILE A 142 -10.38 5.64 -8.63
CA ILE A 142 -11.31 4.51 -8.63
C ILE A 142 -11.65 4.13 -10.06
N MET A 143 -11.51 2.84 -10.37
CA MET A 143 -11.88 2.25 -11.64
C MET A 143 -12.92 1.14 -11.47
N LYS A 144 -13.65 0.81 -12.52
CA LYS A 144 -14.50 -0.38 -12.56
C LYS A 144 -13.63 -1.63 -12.76
N THR A 145 -13.96 -2.71 -12.07
CA THR A 145 -13.26 -4.00 -12.23
C THR A 145 -13.60 -4.69 -13.53
N LYS A 146 -14.78 -4.35 -14.12
CA LYS A 146 -15.21 -4.91 -15.41
C LYS A 146 -14.27 -4.44 -16.52
N VAL A 147 -13.73 -5.41 -17.26
CA VAL A 147 -12.94 -5.16 -18.47
C VAL A 147 -13.87 -4.83 -19.61
N ASN A 148 -13.65 -3.69 -20.27
CA ASN A 148 -14.45 -3.27 -21.44
C ASN A 148 -13.90 -3.88 -22.73
N ARG A 149 -12.57 -3.95 -22.83
CA ARG A 149 -11.86 -4.45 -24.00
C ARG A 149 -10.52 -5.02 -23.62
N VAL A 150 -10.10 -6.09 -24.28
CA VAL A 150 -8.74 -6.65 -24.21
C VAL A 150 -8.08 -6.50 -25.58
N ARG A 151 -6.85 -6.01 -25.60
CA ARG A 151 -6.02 -5.90 -26.79
C ARG A 151 -4.71 -6.65 -26.56
N TYR A 152 -4.45 -7.68 -27.36
CA TYR A 152 -3.18 -8.39 -27.35
C TYR A 152 -2.11 -7.55 -28.05
N ILE A 153 -0.91 -7.58 -27.50
CA ILE A 153 0.26 -6.91 -28.04
C ILE A 153 1.12 -8.02 -28.68
N ASP A 154 1.18 -8.00 -30.02
CA ASP A 154 2.00 -8.92 -30.80
C ASP A 154 3.47 -8.51 -30.77
#